data_45026b0285e9a269fb0e70ea6fb8236e
#
_entry.id   45026b0285e9a269fb0e70ea6fb8236e
#
_cell.length_a   1.000
_cell.length_b   1.000
_cell.length_c   1.000
_cell.angle_alpha   90.00
_cell.angle_beta   90.00
_cell.angle_gamma   90.00
#
_symmetry.space_group_name_H-M   'P 1'
#
loop_
_entity.id
_entity.type
_entity.pdbx_description
1 polymer ?
#
loop_
_entity_poly.entity_id
_entity_poly.type
_entity_poly.pdbx_seq_one_letter_code
_entity_poly.pdbx_strand_id
1 'polypeptide(L)'
;MKKEEIHNLIKQLIEKTTIKLNEISITEDGPKNMWVSVEVSEPHFFVSCNGEGLHALNHLVHRIIEAKIPQSPKTVFGEQHGSSVVIDINGFQKKRVENIRAVAHMMSERARYFKSNIEVDPMSAFERRIVHEFLSNATDLKTESTGFGPTRRVVIKYIGNI
;
A
#
# COMPACT_ATOMS: atom_id res chain seq x y z
N MET A 1 4.73 -8.69 17.19
CA MET A 1 3.60 -9.65 17.34
C MET A 1 3.87 -10.89 16.52
N LYS A 2 3.47 -12.07 17.01
CA LYS A 2 3.56 -13.34 16.27
C LYS A 2 2.48 -13.38 15.19
N LYS A 3 2.70 -14.15 14.10
CA LYS A 3 1.72 -14.30 13.00
C LYS A 3 0.34 -14.72 13.50
N GLU A 4 0.29 -15.65 14.45
CA GLU A 4 -0.96 -16.14 15.05
C GLU A 4 -1.76 -15.04 15.78
N GLU A 5 -1.07 -14.12 16.44
CA GLU A 5 -1.71 -13.00 17.13
C GLU A 5 -2.33 -12.00 16.12
N ILE A 6 -1.66 -11.77 15.00
CA ILE A 6 -2.18 -10.91 13.92
C ILE A 6 -3.37 -11.59 13.24
N HIS A 7 -3.26 -12.89 12.94
CA HIS A 7 -4.35 -13.68 12.39
C HIS A 7 -5.61 -13.59 13.28
N ASN A 8 -5.45 -13.86 14.58
CA ASN A 8 -6.56 -13.84 15.53
C ASN A 8 -7.16 -12.44 15.69
N LEU A 9 -6.32 -11.39 15.68
CA LEU A 9 -6.77 -10.00 15.75
C LEU A 9 -7.67 -9.65 14.54
N ILE A 10 -7.19 -9.95 13.33
CA ILE A 10 -7.93 -9.64 12.10
C ILE A 10 -9.23 -10.45 12.04
N LYS A 11 -9.17 -11.75 12.38
CA LYS A 11 -10.35 -12.60 12.46
C LYS A 11 -11.40 -12.02 13.40
N GLN A 12 -11.04 -11.66 14.62
CA GLN A 12 -11.95 -11.06 15.60
C GLN A 12 -12.54 -9.72 15.14
N LEU A 13 -11.76 -8.89 14.46
CA LEU A 13 -12.25 -7.62 13.93
C LEU A 13 -13.29 -7.82 12.84
N ILE A 14 -13.05 -8.75 11.90
CA ILE A 14 -13.99 -9.06 10.82
C ILE A 14 -15.25 -9.72 11.37
N GLU A 15 -15.14 -10.68 12.27
CA GLU A 15 -16.30 -11.31 12.91
C GLU A 15 -17.21 -10.30 13.63
N LYS A 16 -16.64 -9.23 14.21
CA LYS A 16 -17.42 -8.14 14.82
C LYS A 16 -18.19 -7.29 13.81
N THR A 17 -17.81 -7.30 12.54
CA THR A 17 -18.56 -6.61 11.47
C THR A 17 -19.77 -7.41 10.98
N THR A 18 -20.03 -8.59 11.55
CA THR A 18 -21.10 -9.53 11.14
C THR A 18 -20.93 -10.10 9.71
N ILE A 19 -19.82 -9.79 9.04
CA ILE A 19 -19.51 -10.29 7.71
C ILE A 19 -18.91 -11.68 7.84
N LYS A 20 -19.39 -12.61 7.03
CA LYS A 20 -18.90 -13.99 7.03
C LYS A 20 -17.48 -14.05 6.48
N LEU A 21 -16.55 -14.48 7.31
CA LEU A 21 -15.18 -14.78 6.94
C LEU A 21 -15.10 -16.18 6.32
N ASN A 22 -14.48 -16.31 5.15
CA ASN A 22 -14.25 -17.58 4.48
C ASN A 22 -12.84 -18.10 4.78
N GLU A 23 -11.82 -17.30 4.50
CA GLU A 23 -10.42 -17.70 4.66
C GLU A 23 -9.53 -16.52 5.07
N ILE A 24 -8.48 -16.79 5.84
CA ILE A 24 -7.37 -15.86 6.10
C ILE A 24 -6.06 -16.58 5.83
N SER A 25 -5.22 -16.00 5.00
CA SER A 25 -3.86 -16.47 4.75
C SER A 25 -2.85 -15.34 5.00
N ILE A 26 -1.69 -15.68 5.56
CA ILE A 26 -0.62 -14.70 5.82
C ILE A 26 0.62 -15.12 5.06
N THR A 27 1.07 -14.26 4.16
CA THR A 27 2.32 -14.41 3.42
C THR A 27 3.31 -13.32 3.83
N GLU A 28 4.59 -13.65 3.85
CA GLU A 28 5.67 -12.68 4.08
C GLU A 28 6.18 -12.18 2.74
N ASP A 29 6.12 -10.87 2.55
CA ASP A 29 6.71 -10.18 1.40
C ASP A 29 7.94 -9.42 1.86
N GLY A 30 9.05 -10.17 2.00
CA GLY A 30 10.32 -9.66 2.53
C GLY A 30 10.41 -9.68 4.07
N PRO A 31 11.53 -9.21 4.63
CA PRO A 31 11.87 -9.41 6.05
C PRO A 31 11.02 -8.60 7.04
N LYS A 32 10.23 -7.63 6.56
CA LYS A 32 9.45 -6.72 7.43
C LYS A 32 8.00 -6.54 7.01
N ASN A 33 7.58 -7.07 5.86
CA ASN A 33 6.24 -6.89 5.34
C ASN A 33 5.43 -8.18 5.46
N MET A 34 4.27 -8.10 6.09
CA MET A 34 3.30 -9.20 6.14
C MET A 34 2.09 -8.83 5.29
N TRP A 35 1.78 -9.69 4.34
CA TRP A 35 0.60 -9.57 3.52
C TRP A 35 -0.46 -10.54 4.03
N VAL A 36 -1.61 -10.00 4.44
CA VAL A 36 -2.72 -10.78 4.99
C VAL A 36 -3.85 -10.77 3.98
N SER A 37 -4.02 -11.86 3.26
CA SER A 37 -5.14 -12.06 2.34
C SER A 37 -6.34 -12.60 3.12
N VAL A 38 -7.46 -11.91 2.99
CA VAL A 38 -8.71 -12.21 3.66
C VAL A 38 -9.81 -12.41 2.63
N GLU A 39 -10.47 -13.55 2.66
CA GLU A 39 -11.64 -13.82 1.83
C GLU A 39 -12.91 -13.70 2.65
N VAL A 40 -13.81 -12.84 2.20
CA VAL A 40 -15.12 -12.61 2.82
C VAL A 40 -16.24 -12.80 1.80
N SER A 41 -17.43 -13.15 2.27
CA SER A 41 -18.59 -13.36 1.40
C SER A 41 -19.13 -12.04 0.81
N GLU A 42 -18.97 -10.94 1.51
CA GLU A 42 -19.51 -9.62 1.13
C GLU A 42 -18.42 -8.55 1.12
N PRO A 43 -17.52 -8.59 0.10
CA PRO A 43 -16.36 -7.68 0.06
C PRO A 43 -16.74 -6.21 -0.15
N HIS A 44 -17.93 -5.95 -0.70
CA HIS A 44 -18.38 -4.58 -1.04
C HIS A 44 -18.34 -3.62 0.17
N PHE A 45 -18.58 -4.10 1.38
CA PHE A 45 -18.49 -3.27 2.59
C PHE A 45 -17.08 -2.69 2.82
N PHE A 46 -16.05 -3.41 2.37
CA PHE A 46 -14.66 -2.97 2.53
C PHE A 46 -14.10 -2.28 1.30
N VAL A 47 -14.52 -2.71 0.10
CA VAL A 47 -13.90 -2.25 -1.16
C VAL A 47 -14.67 -1.14 -1.87
N SER A 48 -15.92 -0.86 -1.46
CA SER A 48 -16.69 0.27 -1.96
C SER A 48 -16.01 1.61 -1.66
N CYS A 49 -16.40 2.67 -2.34
CA CYS A 49 -15.83 4.01 -2.17
C CYS A 49 -14.29 3.99 -2.27
N ASN A 50 -13.76 3.31 -3.29
CA ASN A 50 -12.32 3.22 -3.53
C ASN A 50 -11.53 2.52 -2.40
N GLY A 51 -12.20 1.66 -1.60
CA GLY A 51 -11.60 0.87 -0.54
C GLY A 51 -11.47 1.62 0.81
N GLU A 52 -12.32 2.60 1.08
CA GLU A 52 -12.30 3.34 2.36
C GLU A 52 -12.44 2.41 3.57
N GLY A 53 -13.34 1.42 3.51
CA GLY A 53 -13.52 0.43 4.58
C GLY A 53 -12.25 -0.39 4.82
N LEU A 54 -11.56 -0.79 3.75
CA LEU A 54 -10.28 -1.49 3.82
C LEU A 54 -9.18 -0.61 4.40
N HIS A 55 -9.13 0.67 4.02
CA HIS A 55 -8.19 1.63 4.59
C HIS A 55 -8.43 1.84 6.08
N ALA A 56 -9.69 1.95 6.51
CA ALA A 56 -10.05 2.07 7.92
C ALA A 56 -9.64 0.81 8.70
N LEU A 57 -9.88 -0.39 8.17
CA LEU A 57 -9.46 -1.65 8.78
C LEU A 57 -7.94 -1.73 8.93
N ASN A 58 -7.20 -1.41 7.88
CA ASN A 58 -5.73 -1.36 7.93
C ASN A 58 -5.24 -0.38 9.00
N HIS A 59 -5.79 0.83 9.04
CA HIS A 59 -5.45 1.83 10.05
C HIS A 59 -5.72 1.33 11.46
N LEU A 60 -6.89 0.75 11.71
CA LEU A 60 -7.26 0.21 13.02
C LEU A 60 -6.31 -0.90 13.47
N VAL A 61 -5.99 -1.84 12.59
CA VAL A 61 -5.06 -2.94 12.88
C VAL A 61 -3.66 -2.40 13.21
N HIS A 62 -3.16 -1.44 12.43
CA HIS A 62 -1.89 -0.78 12.73
C HIS A 62 -1.88 -0.12 14.11
N ARG A 63 -2.93 0.63 14.46
CA ARG A 63 -3.05 1.29 15.77
C ARG A 63 -3.10 0.30 16.92
N ILE A 64 -3.78 -0.84 16.76
CA ILE A 64 -3.83 -1.89 17.77
C ILE A 64 -2.46 -2.56 17.94
N ILE A 65 -1.76 -2.82 16.83
CA ILE A 65 -0.41 -3.40 16.86
C ILE A 65 0.56 -2.44 17.56
N GLU A 66 0.55 -1.15 17.20
CA GLU A 66 1.37 -0.12 17.84
C GLU A 66 1.12 -0.01 19.33
N ALA A 67 -0.14 -0.05 19.75
CA ALA A 67 -0.51 0.01 21.18
C ALA A 67 -0.03 -1.19 21.99
N LYS A 68 0.16 -2.35 21.37
CA LYS A 68 0.65 -3.58 22.01
C LYS A 68 2.17 -3.68 22.05
N ILE A 69 2.91 -2.83 21.35
CA ILE A 69 4.38 -2.78 21.33
C ILE A 69 4.85 -1.55 22.13
N PRO A 70 5.23 -1.70 23.43
CA PRO A 70 5.43 -0.55 24.33
C PRO A 70 6.63 0.36 24.01
N GLN A 71 7.48 0.04 23.03
CA GLN A 71 8.74 0.74 22.77
C GLN A 71 9.03 1.00 21.29
N SER A 72 8.03 1.38 20.51
CA SER A 72 8.33 2.02 19.24
C SER A 72 8.37 3.54 19.49
N PRO A 73 9.50 4.24 19.25
CA PRO A 73 9.49 5.70 19.31
C PRO A 73 8.42 6.21 18.36
N LYS A 74 7.57 7.12 18.84
CA LYS A 74 6.55 7.80 18.04
C LYS A 74 7.26 8.51 16.90
N THR A 75 7.48 7.85 15.80
CA THR A 75 7.96 8.49 14.59
C THR A 75 6.82 9.29 14.01
N VAL A 76 7.00 10.59 14.06
CA VAL A 76 6.24 11.61 13.34
C VAL A 76 6.05 11.13 11.90
N PHE A 77 4.82 11.20 11.40
CA PHE A 77 4.40 10.92 10.03
C PHE A 77 5.54 10.79 9.00
N GLY A 78 5.85 9.60 8.55
CA GLY A 78 6.67 9.41 7.35
C GLY A 78 7.63 8.23 7.29
N GLU A 79 8.13 7.70 8.39
CA GLU A 79 9.11 6.60 8.35
C GLU A 79 8.67 5.43 9.21
N GLN A 80 7.92 4.51 8.59
CA GLN A 80 7.54 3.25 9.23
C GLN A 80 8.72 2.28 9.19
N HIS A 81 9.51 2.26 10.25
CA HIS A 81 10.54 1.27 10.51
C HIS A 81 10.01 0.06 11.31
N GLY A 82 8.70 -0.20 11.28
CA GLY A 82 8.06 -1.36 11.87
C GLY A 82 7.59 -2.35 10.80
N SER A 83 7.33 -3.60 11.19
CA SER A 83 6.65 -4.60 10.36
C SER A 83 5.39 -4.01 9.75
N SER A 84 5.35 -3.85 8.44
CA SER A 84 4.17 -3.37 7.73
C SER A 84 3.22 -4.54 7.53
N VAL A 85 2.05 -4.50 8.17
CA VAL A 85 0.97 -5.46 7.92
C VAL A 85 0.02 -4.83 6.91
N VAL A 86 -0.13 -5.45 5.75
CA VAL A 86 -1.06 -5.02 4.70
C VAL A 86 -2.19 -6.04 4.61
N ILE A 87 -3.41 -5.60 4.82
CA ILE A 87 -4.60 -6.45 4.68
C ILE A 87 -5.16 -6.27 3.27
N ASP A 88 -5.41 -7.38 2.60
CA ASP A 88 -6.03 -7.45 1.29
C ASP A 88 -7.36 -8.21 1.40
N ILE A 89 -8.43 -7.64 0.90
CA ILE A 89 -9.75 -8.27 0.90
C ILE A 89 -10.08 -8.70 -0.51
N ASN A 90 -10.29 -10.00 -0.71
CA ASN A 90 -10.67 -10.63 -1.99
C ASN A 90 -9.76 -10.21 -3.16
N GLY A 91 -8.47 -9.97 -2.92
CA GLY A 91 -7.50 -9.56 -3.95
C GLY A 91 -7.62 -8.11 -4.42
N PHE A 92 -8.43 -7.28 -3.76
CA PHE A 92 -8.65 -5.88 -4.16
C PHE A 92 -7.35 -5.06 -4.11
N GLN A 93 -6.62 -5.17 -3.00
CA GLN A 93 -5.37 -4.42 -2.83
C GLN A 93 -4.28 -4.91 -3.79
N LYS A 94 -4.21 -6.23 -4.02
CA LYS A 94 -3.28 -6.82 -4.97
C LYS A 94 -3.50 -6.30 -6.38
N LYS A 95 -4.74 -6.31 -6.88
CA LYS A 95 -5.10 -5.75 -8.20
C LYS A 95 -4.76 -4.27 -8.29
N ARG A 96 -4.98 -3.51 -7.22
CA ARG A 96 -4.64 -2.08 -7.17
C ARG A 96 -3.13 -1.87 -7.30
N VAL A 97 -2.32 -2.63 -6.57
CA VAL A 97 -0.85 -2.59 -6.68
C VAL A 97 -0.39 -2.92 -8.10
N GLU A 98 -0.94 -3.98 -8.71
CA GLU A 98 -0.62 -4.39 -10.08
C GLU A 98 -0.96 -3.28 -11.09
N ASN A 99 -2.12 -2.64 -10.96
CA ASN A 99 -2.52 -1.52 -11.82
C ASN A 99 -1.57 -0.32 -11.68
N ILE A 100 -1.19 0.04 -10.45
CA ILE A 100 -0.24 1.15 -10.22
C ILE A 100 1.13 0.85 -10.82
N ARG A 101 1.62 -0.39 -10.69
CA ARG A 101 2.88 -0.81 -11.31
C ARG A 101 2.81 -0.73 -12.84
N ALA A 102 1.68 -1.13 -13.44
CA ALA A 102 1.48 -1.02 -14.89
C ALA A 102 1.49 0.44 -15.35
N VAL A 103 0.80 1.34 -14.61
CA VAL A 103 0.83 2.78 -14.88
C VAL A 103 2.24 3.35 -14.74
N ALA A 104 2.94 3.00 -13.66
CA ALA A 104 4.32 3.44 -13.43
C ALA A 104 5.26 2.99 -14.56
N HIS A 105 5.12 1.74 -15.02
CA HIS A 105 5.88 1.22 -16.15
C HIS A 105 5.59 2.02 -17.44
N MET A 106 4.32 2.19 -17.79
CA MET A 106 3.93 2.94 -18.99
C MET A 106 4.44 4.38 -18.96
N MET A 107 4.32 5.07 -17.81
CA MET A 107 4.78 6.44 -17.68
C MET A 107 6.30 6.55 -17.65
N SER A 108 7.02 5.53 -17.16
CA SER A 108 8.47 5.46 -17.22
C SER A 108 8.98 5.32 -18.66
N GLU A 109 8.33 4.48 -19.48
CA GLU A 109 8.65 4.35 -20.90
C GLU A 109 8.38 5.65 -21.67
N ARG A 110 7.30 6.35 -21.34
CA ARG A 110 7.04 7.69 -21.93
C ARG A 110 8.12 8.70 -21.56
N ALA A 111 8.58 8.71 -20.30
CA ALA A 111 9.65 9.59 -19.86
C ALA A 111 10.96 9.33 -20.62
N ARG A 112 11.28 8.05 -20.86
CA ARG A 112 12.44 7.64 -21.67
C ARG A 112 12.31 8.06 -23.13
N TYR A 113 11.15 7.77 -23.74
CA TYR A 113 10.91 8.07 -25.16
C TYR A 113 10.98 9.56 -25.47
N PHE A 114 10.32 10.38 -24.64
CA PHE A 114 10.29 11.84 -24.83
C PHE A 114 11.49 12.56 -24.19
N LYS A 115 12.35 11.85 -23.44
CA LYS A 115 13.47 12.42 -22.66
C LYS A 115 13.03 13.61 -21.81
N SER A 116 11.88 13.51 -21.18
CA SER A 116 11.22 14.59 -20.45
C SER A 116 10.60 14.11 -19.16
N ASN A 117 10.29 15.07 -18.29
CA ASN A 117 9.57 14.77 -17.06
C ASN A 117 8.10 14.46 -17.36
N ILE A 118 7.60 13.39 -16.77
CA ILE A 118 6.20 12.97 -16.91
C ILE A 118 5.53 13.03 -15.54
N GLU A 119 4.40 13.72 -15.47
CA GLU A 119 3.55 13.71 -14.28
C GLU A 119 2.58 12.55 -14.36
N VAL A 120 2.47 11.80 -13.27
CA VAL A 120 1.44 10.77 -13.11
C VAL A 120 0.21 11.43 -12.47
N ASP A 121 -0.98 10.87 -12.69
CA ASP A 121 -2.21 11.38 -12.09
C ASP A 121 -2.10 11.45 -10.55
N PRO A 122 -2.83 12.35 -9.89
CA PRO A 122 -2.90 12.42 -8.45
C PRO A 122 -3.27 11.08 -7.81
N MET A 123 -2.55 10.70 -6.76
CA MET A 123 -2.74 9.41 -6.11
C MET A 123 -2.43 9.47 -4.62
N SER A 124 -2.94 8.48 -3.87
CA SER A 124 -2.73 8.36 -2.43
C SER A 124 -1.25 8.20 -2.06
N ALA A 125 -0.91 8.43 -0.79
CA ALA A 125 0.45 8.23 -0.28
C ALA A 125 0.95 6.78 -0.46
N PHE A 126 0.06 5.82 -0.29
CA PHE A 126 0.35 4.41 -0.52
C PHE A 126 0.72 4.13 -1.99
N GLU A 127 -0.06 4.63 -2.93
CA GLU A 127 0.19 4.46 -4.36
C GLU A 127 1.48 5.13 -4.81
N ARG A 128 1.77 6.35 -4.31
CA ARG A 128 3.02 7.04 -4.61
C ARG A 128 4.24 6.24 -4.15
N ARG A 129 4.15 5.58 -2.97
CA ARG A 129 5.21 4.71 -2.47
C ARG A 129 5.46 3.53 -3.42
N ILE A 130 4.40 2.90 -3.96
CA ILE A 130 4.53 1.81 -4.93
C ILE A 130 5.27 2.27 -6.18
N VAL A 131 4.93 3.46 -6.72
CA VAL A 131 5.62 4.03 -7.89
C VAL A 131 7.11 4.27 -7.60
N HIS A 132 7.43 4.87 -6.43
CA HIS A 132 8.82 5.10 -6.02
C HIS A 132 9.60 3.79 -5.88
N GLU A 133 9.01 2.78 -5.23
CA GLU A 133 9.62 1.47 -5.04
C GLU A 133 9.83 0.74 -6.36
N PHE A 134 8.83 0.74 -7.24
CA PHE A 134 8.90 0.10 -8.56
C PHE A 134 10.01 0.68 -9.45
N LEU A 135 10.21 1.99 -9.40
CA LEU A 135 11.22 2.70 -10.20
C LEU A 135 12.55 2.93 -9.46
N SER A 136 12.71 2.43 -8.23
CA SER A 136 13.90 2.66 -7.41
C SER A 136 15.20 2.15 -8.02
N ASN A 137 15.12 1.08 -8.81
CA ASN A 137 16.28 0.44 -9.46
C ASN A 137 16.59 1.03 -10.85
N ALA A 138 15.77 1.95 -11.36
CA ALA A 138 16.01 2.60 -12.64
C ALA A 138 17.12 3.66 -12.51
N THR A 139 18.23 3.45 -13.21
CA THR A 139 19.41 4.35 -13.16
C THR A 139 19.24 5.61 -13.99
N ASP A 140 18.32 5.59 -14.95
CA ASP A 140 18.04 6.65 -15.93
C ASP A 140 16.81 7.50 -15.54
N LEU A 141 16.14 7.15 -14.44
CA LEU A 141 14.93 7.82 -13.96
C LEU A 141 15.06 8.21 -12.48
N LYS A 142 14.45 9.33 -12.14
CA LYS A 142 14.27 9.77 -10.75
C LYS A 142 12.80 10.08 -10.50
N THR A 143 12.27 9.68 -9.36
CA THR A 143 10.90 9.95 -8.99
C THR A 143 10.82 10.97 -7.85
N GLU A 144 9.90 11.91 -7.96
CA GLU A 144 9.66 12.94 -6.96
C GLU A 144 8.16 13.10 -6.70
N SER A 145 7.77 13.22 -5.44
CA SER A 145 6.38 13.44 -5.05
C SER A 145 6.11 14.93 -4.86
N THR A 146 5.26 15.52 -5.72
CA THR A 146 4.95 16.96 -5.75
C THR A 146 3.48 17.23 -5.47
N GLY A 147 3.16 18.46 -5.08
CA GLY A 147 1.80 18.90 -4.78
C GLY A 147 1.37 18.68 -3.32
N PHE A 148 0.13 19.04 -3.02
CA PHE A 148 -0.42 19.02 -1.66
C PHE A 148 -1.78 18.31 -1.64
N GLY A 149 -2.09 17.65 -0.51
CA GLY A 149 -3.39 17.03 -0.28
C GLY A 149 -3.82 16.08 -1.42
N PRO A 150 -5.07 16.20 -1.90
CA PRO A 150 -5.64 15.31 -2.93
C PRO A 150 -4.98 15.45 -4.30
N THR A 151 -4.34 16.59 -4.58
CA THR A 151 -3.67 16.85 -5.89
C THR A 151 -2.24 16.31 -5.94
N ARG A 152 -1.73 15.75 -4.84
CA ARG A 152 -0.37 15.27 -4.76
C ARG A 152 -0.13 14.07 -5.67
N ARG A 153 0.96 14.14 -6.45
CA ARG A 153 1.29 13.18 -7.52
C ARG A 153 2.77 12.82 -7.53
N VAL A 154 3.13 11.84 -8.33
CA VAL A 154 4.53 11.52 -8.63
C VAL A 154 4.91 12.14 -9.97
N VAL A 155 6.09 12.74 -10.01
CA VAL A 155 6.76 13.17 -11.24
C VAL A 155 7.92 12.21 -11.50
N ILE A 156 7.92 11.58 -12.67
CA ILE A 156 9.00 10.73 -13.15
C ILE A 156 9.92 11.60 -14.01
N LYS A 157 11.16 11.82 -13.54
CA LYS A 157 12.16 12.66 -14.20
C LYS A 157 13.14 11.80 -14.97
N TYR A 158 13.34 12.11 -16.24
CA TYR A 158 14.40 11.50 -17.02
C TYR A 158 15.75 12.17 -16.69
N ILE A 159 16.72 11.37 -16.25
CA ILE A 159 18.08 11.80 -15.91
C ILE A 159 19.16 11.11 -16.74
N GLY A 160 18.77 10.29 -17.73
CA GLY A 160 19.70 9.69 -18.67
C GLY A 160 20.48 10.75 -19.44
N ASN A 161 21.71 10.47 -19.78
CA ASN A 161 22.57 11.40 -20.53
C ASN A 161 21.91 11.79 -21.85
N ILE A 162 21.83 13.10 -22.08
CA ILE A 162 21.49 13.71 -23.37
C ILE A 162 22.64 13.47 -24.31
#